data_4c2a38b7ca94791a09493f243c35c693
#
_entry.id   4c2a38b7ca94791a09493f243c35c693
#
_cell.length_a   1.000
_cell.length_b   1.000
_cell.length_c   1.000
_cell.angle_alpha   90.00
_cell.angle_beta   90.00
_cell.angle_gamma   90.00
#
_symmetry.space_group_name_H-M   'P 1'
#
loop_
_entity.id
_entity.type
_entity.pdbx_description
1 polymer ?
#
loop_
_entity_poly.entity_id
_entity_poly.type
_entity_poly.pdbx_seq_one_letter_code
_entity_poly.pdbx_strand_id
1 'polypeptide(L)'
;YTVSMTFSRLSNTTSTEGEIYDAVIHYGKTRLLTLRPSTENVPIGFSYRYTYRKGNNRLKADTNFVYLFPLAPGKVVRVNRMVSLEKFFGKEGEKRITGLGFSTTAGDTIFASRGGLVTEVVDNAASTSENTSFHATENYLEVFHKDGTFARYKLFQNGGIFVSPGEEVIPGQPLGIIGGENYKQGSHLRFSIYCPDQPDYSYVPDFCLSQEEVGKPEPRVMYKSWHPVAIVVREMSKKEKKK
;
A
#
# COMPACT_ATOMS: atom_id res chain seq x y z
N TYR A 1 6.15 -1.25 -10.95
CA TYR A 1 5.07 -1.52 -11.90
C TYR A 1 5.33 -2.79 -12.67
N THR A 2 4.26 -3.52 -13.01
CA THR A 2 4.29 -4.55 -14.06
C THR A 2 3.80 -3.93 -15.36
N VAL A 3 4.57 -4.10 -16.44
CA VAL A 3 4.22 -3.66 -17.79
C VAL A 3 3.99 -4.88 -18.65
N SER A 4 2.82 -4.94 -19.29
CA SER A 4 2.49 -5.95 -20.31
C SER A 4 2.54 -5.29 -21.68
N MET A 5 3.39 -5.78 -22.56
CA MET A 5 3.57 -5.28 -23.93
C MET A 5 3.15 -6.34 -24.93
N THR A 6 2.35 -5.95 -25.93
CA THR A 6 1.93 -6.83 -27.02
C THR A 6 2.31 -6.19 -28.35
N PHE A 7 3.05 -6.93 -29.16
CA PHE A 7 3.38 -6.51 -30.53
C PHE A 7 2.25 -6.91 -31.48
N SER A 8 1.72 -5.94 -32.22
CA SER A 8 0.67 -6.18 -33.22
C SER A 8 1.22 -6.28 -34.63
N ARG A 9 2.45 -5.85 -34.86
CA ARG A 9 3.13 -5.93 -36.13
C ARG A 9 4.64 -5.95 -35.92
N LEU A 10 5.32 -6.92 -36.54
CA LEU A 10 6.77 -7.01 -36.61
C LEU A 10 7.17 -7.19 -38.09
N SER A 11 8.03 -6.33 -38.63
CA SER A 11 8.52 -6.37 -40.01
C SER A 11 10.04 -6.29 -39.98
N ASN A 12 10.71 -7.24 -40.66
CA ASN A 12 12.15 -7.42 -40.63
C ASN A 12 12.74 -7.48 -39.21
N THR A 13 11.97 -7.95 -38.25
CA THR A 13 12.45 -8.10 -36.88
C THR A 13 11.64 -9.13 -36.13
N THR A 14 12.26 -9.69 -35.10
CA THR A 14 11.62 -10.55 -34.12
C THR A 14 11.86 -9.97 -32.74
N SER A 15 10.89 -10.13 -31.86
CA SER A 15 11.09 -9.85 -30.43
C SER A 15 11.84 -11.04 -29.79
N THR A 16 12.81 -10.77 -28.93
CA THR A 16 13.52 -11.78 -28.17
C THR A 16 12.62 -12.50 -27.18
N GLU A 17 11.50 -11.88 -26.81
CA GLU A 17 10.56 -12.36 -25.77
C GLU A 17 9.21 -12.81 -26.36
N GLY A 18 9.10 -12.90 -27.70
CA GLY A 18 7.85 -13.24 -28.39
C GLY A 18 6.92 -12.05 -28.60
N GLU A 19 5.65 -12.33 -28.94
CA GLU A 19 4.66 -11.29 -29.25
C GLU A 19 4.08 -10.62 -27.98
N ILE A 20 4.08 -11.34 -26.87
CA ILE A 20 3.60 -10.83 -25.57
C ILE A 20 4.77 -10.87 -24.59
N TYR A 21 5.00 -9.77 -23.93
CA TYR A 21 6.09 -9.61 -22.98
C TYR A 21 5.63 -8.92 -21.70
N ASP A 22 5.87 -9.56 -20.56
CA ASP A 22 5.60 -9.02 -19.24
C ASP A 22 6.89 -8.71 -18.49
N ALA A 23 7.07 -7.47 -18.05
CA ALA A 23 8.23 -7.05 -17.28
C ALA A 23 7.83 -6.34 -15.99
N VAL A 24 8.58 -6.62 -14.93
CA VAL A 24 8.55 -5.80 -13.72
C VAL A 24 9.58 -4.70 -13.87
N ILE A 25 9.13 -3.44 -13.79
CA ILE A 25 9.98 -2.27 -13.89
C ILE A 25 10.12 -1.58 -12.53
N HIS A 26 11.33 -1.17 -12.22
CA HIS A 26 11.65 -0.38 -11.05
C HIS A 26 11.77 1.11 -11.41
N TYR A 27 12.07 1.94 -10.43
CA TYR A 27 12.32 3.35 -10.66
C TYR A 27 13.50 3.57 -11.63
N GLY A 28 13.38 4.54 -12.54
CA GLY A 28 14.42 4.92 -13.49
C GLY A 28 14.19 4.37 -14.90
N LYS A 29 15.28 4.20 -15.66
CA LYS A 29 15.26 3.70 -17.04
C LYS A 29 15.53 2.19 -17.04
N THR A 30 14.60 1.41 -17.57
CA THR A 30 14.74 -0.05 -17.71
C THR A 30 14.64 -0.41 -19.19
N ARG A 31 15.65 -1.15 -19.70
CA ARG A 31 15.54 -1.77 -21.02
C ARG A 31 14.63 -2.99 -20.90
N LEU A 32 13.48 -2.97 -21.59
CA LEU A 32 12.52 -4.06 -21.54
C LEU A 32 12.94 -5.22 -22.45
N LEU A 33 13.27 -4.92 -23.70
CA LEU A 33 13.67 -5.90 -24.69
C LEU A 33 14.54 -5.26 -25.78
N THR A 34 15.04 -6.09 -26.70
CA THR A 34 15.78 -5.62 -27.86
C THR A 34 15.14 -6.21 -29.11
N LEU A 35 14.84 -5.36 -30.09
CA LEU A 35 14.44 -5.78 -31.43
C LEU A 35 15.70 -5.83 -32.31
N ARG A 36 15.90 -6.93 -33.04
CA ARG A 36 17.02 -7.10 -33.96
C ARG A 36 16.50 -7.31 -35.37
N PRO A 37 17.16 -6.75 -36.40
CA PRO A 37 16.77 -7.00 -37.77
C PRO A 37 17.00 -8.48 -38.12
N SER A 38 16.06 -9.07 -38.85
CA SER A 38 16.19 -10.42 -39.42
C SER A 38 17.08 -10.42 -40.66
N THR A 39 17.09 -9.31 -41.40
CA THR A 39 17.94 -9.08 -42.59
C THR A 39 18.68 -7.76 -42.39
N GLU A 40 20.01 -7.78 -42.50
CA GLU A 40 20.85 -6.60 -42.38
C GLU A 40 20.54 -5.59 -43.51
N ASN A 41 20.71 -4.30 -43.20
CA ASN A 41 20.48 -3.18 -44.11
C ASN A 41 19.05 -3.02 -44.64
N VAL A 42 18.08 -3.70 -44.02
CA VAL A 42 16.65 -3.53 -44.26
C VAL A 42 16.02 -2.86 -43.06
N PRO A 43 15.17 -1.82 -43.22
CA PRO A 43 14.51 -1.16 -42.11
C PRO A 43 13.64 -2.10 -41.28
N ILE A 44 13.65 -1.91 -39.95
CA ILE A 44 12.75 -2.60 -39.05
C ILE A 44 11.47 -1.77 -38.91
N GLY A 45 10.30 -2.47 -38.91
CA GLY A 45 9.02 -1.89 -38.58
C GLY A 45 8.35 -2.64 -37.43
N PHE A 46 7.74 -1.93 -36.49
CA PHE A 46 6.99 -2.55 -35.41
C PHE A 46 5.86 -1.65 -34.94
N SER A 47 4.82 -2.29 -34.40
CA SER A 47 3.72 -1.64 -33.68
C SER A 47 3.48 -2.42 -32.39
N TYR A 48 3.20 -1.71 -31.32
CA TYR A 48 2.95 -2.33 -30.03
C TYR A 48 1.87 -1.60 -29.25
N ARG A 49 1.25 -2.31 -28.31
CA ARG A 49 0.44 -1.77 -27.23
C ARG A 49 1.08 -2.15 -25.92
N TYR A 50 0.89 -1.32 -24.90
CA TYR A 50 1.26 -1.67 -23.56
C TYR A 50 0.19 -1.28 -22.57
N THR A 51 0.11 -2.04 -21.50
CA THR A 51 -0.63 -1.73 -20.28
C THR A 51 0.32 -1.80 -19.09
N TYR A 52 0.00 -1.11 -18.05
CA TYR A 52 0.79 -1.20 -16.82
C TYR A 52 -0.12 -1.31 -15.60
N ARG A 53 0.37 -2.01 -14.58
CA ARG A 53 -0.27 -2.14 -13.27
C ARG A 53 0.72 -1.79 -12.18
N LYS A 54 0.23 -1.18 -11.10
CA LYS A 54 1.05 -0.91 -9.91
C LYS A 54 1.47 -2.24 -9.28
N GLY A 55 2.71 -2.31 -8.80
CA GLY A 55 3.25 -3.49 -8.11
C GLY A 55 3.87 -4.53 -9.04
N ASN A 56 4.12 -5.71 -8.45
CA ASN A 56 4.72 -6.87 -9.09
C ASN A 56 3.73 -8.05 -9.08
N ASN A 57 3.12 -8.35 -10.22
CA ASN A 57 2.12 -9.41 -10.38
C ASN A 57 2.69 -10.84 -10.25
N ARG A 58 4.02 -10.98 -10.16
CA ARG A 58 4.69 -12.28 -9.95
C ARG A 58 4.78 -12.67 -8.48
N LEU A 59 4.53 -11.72 -7.58
CA LEU A 59 4.54 -11.96 -6.14
C LEU A 59 3.18 -12.46 -5.68
N LYS A 60 3.20 -13.24 -4.60
CA LYS A 60 1.98 -13.74 -3.94
C LYS A 60 1.90 -13.18 -2.55
N ALA A 61 0.75 -12.61 -2.21
CA ALA A 61 0.47 -12.08 -0.89
C ALA A 61 0.64 -13.16 0.19
N ASP A 62 1.39 -12.84 1.24
CA ASP A 62 1.44 -13.64 2.47
C ASP A 62 0.30 -13.20 3.40
N THR A 63 -0.84 -13.86 3.27
CA THR A 63 -2.04 -13.57 4.08
C THR A 63 -1.89 -13.95 5.55
N ASN A 64 -0.83 -14.68 5.91
CA ASN A 64 -0.52 -15.08 7.29
C ASN A 64 0.54 -14.18 7.93
N PHE A 65 0.98 -13.13 7.22
CA PHE A 65 1.92 -12.18 7.80
C PHE A 65 1.27 -11.41 8.97
N VAL A 66 1.99 -11.32 10.08
CA VAL A 66 1.53 -10.62 11.29
C VAL A 66 1.99 -9.17 11.25
N TYR A 67 1.04 -8.25 11.32
CA TYR A 67 1.27 -6.81 11.31
C TYR A 67 1.33 -6.23 12.73
N LEU A 68 2.06 -5.13 12.89
CA LEU A 68 2.00 -4.31 14.09
C LEU A 68 0.78 -3.39 14.02
N PHE A 69 0.17 -3.03 15.15
CA PHE A 69 -0.74 -1.90 15.16
C PHE A 69 0.04 -0.62 14.78
N PRO A 70 -0.54 0.25 13.93
CA PRO A 70 0.14 1.43 13.39
C PRO A 70 0.22 2.61 14.37
N LEU A 71 0.40 2.33 15.65
CA LEU A 71 0.44 3.30 16.75
C LEU A 71 1.61 3.01 17.69
N ALA A 72 2.00 4.01 18.47
CA ALA A 72 3.09 3.86 19.43
C ALA A 72 2.88 2.65 20.36
N PRO A 73 3.93 1.91 20.71
CA PRO A 73 3.86 0.86 21.72
C PRO A 73 3.25 1.38 23.02
N GLY A 74 2.31 0.63 23.58
CA GLY A 74 1.61 0.99 24.81
C GLY A 74 0.34 1.81 24.61
N LYS A 75 0.13 2.41 23.45
CA LYS A 75 -1.09 3.16 23.12
C LYS A 75 -2.29 2.22 23.05
N VAL A 76 -3.39 2.62 23.69
CA VAL A 76 -4.66 1.88 23.60
C VAL A 76 -5.49 2.45 22.44
N VAL A 77 -6.01 1.58 21.62
CA VAL A 77 -6.73 1.93 20.39
C VAL A 77 -7.98 1.08 20.23
N ARG A 78 -9.06 1.69 19.77
CA ARG A 78 -10.25 0.97 19.32
C ARG A 78 -10.15 0.73 17.81
N VAL A 79 -10.36 -0.52 17.42
CA VAL A 79 -10.36 -0.92 16.02
C VAL A 79 -11.80 -1.02 15.51
N ASN A 80 -12.04 -0.50 14.30
CA ASN A 80 -13.33 -0.60 13.62
C ASN A 80 -13.08 -1.14 12.21
N ARG A 81 -14.05 -1.88 11.66
CA ARG A 81 -14.04 -2.27 10.24
C ARG A 81 -14.64 -1.16 9.40
N MET A 82 -13.95 -0.81 8.33
CA MET A 82 -14.47 0.06 7.29
C MET A 82 -15.11 -0.81 6.20
N VAL A 83 -16.28 -0.40 5.73
CA VAL A 83 -17.02 -1.11 4.68
C VAL A 83 -17.27 -0.18 3.50
N SER A 84 -17.47 -0.74 2.32
CA SER A 84 -17.80 0.02 1.12
C SER A 84 -19.09 0.82 1.32
N LEU A 85 -19.10 2.04 0.79
CA LEU A 85 -20.26 2.93 0.83
C LEU A 85 -21.24 2.66 -0.32
N GLU A 86 -21.00 1.68 -1.18
CA GLU A 86 -21.83 1.40 -2.36
C GLU A 86 -23.31 1.18 -2.00
N LYS A 87 -23.55 0.44 -0.93
CA LYS A 87 -24.91 0.23 -0.43
C LYS A 87 -25.55 1.50 0.16
N PHE A 88 -24.75 2.41 0.69
CA PHE A 88 -25.24 3.69 1.21
C PHE A 88 -25.73 4.61 0.08
N PHE A 89 -25.12 4.49 -1.11
CA PHE A 89 -25.51 5.23 -2.31
C PHE A 89 -26.53 4.48 -3.18
N GLY A 90 -27.20 3.45 -2.64
CA GLY A 90 -28.25 2.71 -3.34
C GLY A 90 -27.74 1.78 -4.46
N LYS A 91 -26.45 1.50 -4.52
CA LYS A 91 -25.92 0.50 -5.45
C LYS A 91 -26.09 -0.89 -4.85
N GLU A 92 -26.63 -1.82 -5.63
CA GLU A 92 -26.64 -3.24 -5.25
C GLU A 92 -25.19 -3.75 -5.20
N GLY A 93 -24.76 -4.23 -4.04
CA GLY A 93 -23.41 -4.76 -3.82
C GLY A 93 -23.27 -5.38 -2.44
N GLU A 94 -22.39 -6.35 -2.32
CA GLU A 94 -22.04 -6.92 -1.03
C GLU A 94 -21.26 -5.89 -0.18
N LYS A 95 -21.46 -5.92 1.14
CA LYS A 95 -20.62 -5.16 2.07
C LYS A 95 -19.18 -5.68 2.00
N ARG A 96 -18.32 -4.98 1.28
CA ARG A 96 -16.91 -5.29 1.21
C ARG A 96 -16.14 -4.56 2.30
N ILE A 97 -15.20 -5.24 2.93
CA ILE A 97 -14.26 -4.59 3.84
C ILE A 97 -13.28 -3.78 3.00
N THR A 98 -13.20 -2.47 3.27
CA THR A 98 -12.28 -1.55 2.58
C THR A 98 -11.07 -1.19 3.43
N GLY A 99 -11.03 -1.65 4.68
CA GLY A 99 -9.92 -1.41 5.61
C GLY A 99 -10.34 -1.46 7.07
N LEU A 100 -9.43 -0.98 7.90
CA LEU A 100 -9.60 -0.80 9.33
C LEU A 100 -9.51 0.69 9.70
N GLY A 101 -10.36 1.11 10.63
CA GLY A 101 -10.28 2.42 11.29
C GLY A 101 -9.68 2.24 12.67
N PHE A 102 -8.64 2.99 12.99
CA PHE A 102 -8.05 3.04 14.32
C PHE A 102 -8.37 4.38 14.95
N SER A 103 -9.10 4.37 16.09
CA SER A 103 -9.39 5.60 16.82
C SER A 103 -8.11 6.18 17.41
N THR A 104 -7.81 7.44 17.11
CA THR A 104 -6.60 8.13 17.52
C THR A 104 -6.94 9.44 18.24
N THR A 105 -5.95 10.10 18.77
CA THR A 105 -6.02 11.49 19.23
C THR A 105 -5.28 12.36 18.20
N ALA A 106 -5.76 13.57 17.96
CA ALA A 106 -5.06 14.53 17.12
C ALA A 106 -3.59 14.69 17.56
N GLY A 107 -2.68 14.67 16.62
CA GLY A 107 -1.25 14.74 16.89
C GLY A 107 -0.58 13.39 17.23
N ASP A 108 -1.33 12.29 17.29
CA ASP A 108 -0.71 10.97 17.45
C ASP A 108 0.22 10.64 16.27
N THR A 109 1.36 10.05 16.59
CA THR A 109 2.27 9.53 15.57
C THR A 109 1.78 8.20 15.04
N ILE A 110 1.79 8.04 13.73
CA ILE A 110 1.50 6.79 13.02
C ILE A 110 2.81 6.09 12.69
N PHE A 111 2.81 4.77 12.84
CA PHE A 111 3.97 3.91 12.66
C PHE A 111 3.73 2.89 11.54
N ALA A 112 4.82 2.45 10.90
CA ALA A 112 4.76 1.40 9.89
C ALA A 112 4.34 0.07 10.52
N SER A 113 3.21 -0.49 10.07
CA SER A 113 2.71 -1.79 10.53
C SER A 113 3.56 -2.96 10.03
N ARG A 114 4.26 -2.76 8.90
CA ARG A 114 5.16 -3.70 8.22
C ARG A 114 6.19 -2.91 7.42
N GLY A 115 7.38 -3.48 7.22
CA GLY A 115 8.43 -2.87 6.40
C GLY A 115 8.12 -2.91 4.91
N GLY A 116 8.70 -2.00 4.16
CA GLY A 116 8.54 -1.94 2.72
C GLY A 116 9.02 -0.63 2.10
N LEU A 117 8.73 -0.46 0.82
CA LEU A 117 9.10 0.71 0.04
C LEU A 117 7.93 1.71 0.00
N VAL A 118 8.15 2.95 0.39
CA VAL A 118 7.17 4.03 0.20
C VAL A 118 7.01 4.30 -1.30
N THR A 119 5.81 4.09 -1.82
CA THR A 119 5.54 4.24 -3.26
C THR A 119 4.80 5.51 -3.62
N GLU A 120 4.05 6.06 -2.66
CA GLU A 120 3.23 7.24 -2.90
C GLU A 120 3.04 8.02 -1.60
N VAL A 121 3.10 9.34 -1.69
CA VAL A 121 2.82 10.28 -0.60
C VAL A 121 1.98 11.42 -1.15
N VAL A 122 0.86 11.69 -0.53
CA VAL A 122 0.04 12.89 -0.72
C VAL A 122 -0.04 13.60 0.62
N ASP A 123 0.57 14.77 0.72
CA ASP A 123 0.75 15.50 1.99
C ASP A 123 0.41 16.99 1.89
N ASN A 124 -0.42 17.36 0.93
CA ASN A 124 -0.81 18.74 0.66
C ASN A 124 -2.33 18.94 0.55
N ALA A 125 -3.11 17.94 0.91
CA ALA A 125 -4.56 18.05 0.96
C ALA A 125 -4.97 18.83 2.22
N ALA A 126 -5.44 20.05 2.02
CA ALA A 126 -6.05 20.84 3.07
C ALA A 126 -7.57 20.75 2.97
N SER A 127 -8.24 20.42 4.06
CA SER A 127 -9.69 20.43 4.12
C SER A 127 -10.15 21.49 5.11
N THR A 128 -11.04 22.38 4.64
CA THR A 128 -11.70 23.40 5.45
C THR A 128 -13.10 22.99 5.92
N SER A 129 -13.60 21.84 5.46
CA SER A 129 -14.92 21.36 5.82
C SER A 129 -14.91 20.72 7.20
N GLU A 130 -15.83 21.14 8.06
CA GLU A 130 -16.00 20.59 9.40
C GLU A 130 -17.15 19.57 9.45
N ASN A 131 -17.14 18.69 10.46
CA ASN A 131 -18.19 17.71 10.72
C ASN A 131 -18.54 16.81 9.52
N THR A 132 -17.58 16.53 8.66
CA THR A 132 -17.79 15.67 7.50
C THR A 132 -17.57 14.19 7.82
N SER A 133 -18.21 13.34 7.05
CA SER A 133 -17.95 11.90 7.11
C SER A 133 -16.96 11.46 6.03
N PHE A 134 -16.73 12.31 5.03
CA PHE A 134 -15.93 12.02 3.88
C PHE A 134 -15.35 13.31 3.27
N HIS A 135 -14.09 13.26 2.84
CA HIS A 135 -13.44 14.29 2.02
C HIS A 135 -13.04 13.71 0.67
N ALA A 136 -13.12 14.51 -0.37
CA ALA A 136 -12.73 14.11 -1.73
C ALA A 136 -11.21 13.88 -1.84
N THR A 137 -10.42 14.63 -1.07
CA THR A 137 -8.96 14.53 -0.99
C THR A 137 -8.53 14.29 0.44
N GLU A 138 -7.63 13.35 0.64
CA GLU A 138 -7.11 12.96 1.96
C GLU A 138 -5.59 12.85 1.85
N ASN A 139 -4.86 13.28 2.88
CA ASN A 139 -3.43 13.02 2.98
C ASN A 139 -3.21 11.55 3.28
N TYR A 140 -2.31 10.93 2.53
CA TYR A 140 -2.02 9.51 2.68
C TYR A 140 -0.60 9.16 2.25
N LEU A 141 -0.14 8.04 2.71
CA LEU A 141 1.03 7.37 2.17
C LEU A 141 0.75 5.90 1.88
N GLU A 142 1.56 5.34 1.01
CA GLU A 142 1.44 3.95 0.61
C GLU A 142 2.79 3.25 0.66
N VAL A 143 2.80 2.05 1.24
CA VAL A 143 3.98 1.21 1.39
C VAL A 143 3.78 -0.09 0.62
N PHE A 144 4.71 -0.42 -0.27
CA PHE A 144 4.77 -1.67 -1.01
C PHE A 144 5.61 -2.69 -0.24
N HIS A 145 5.04 -3.84 0.06
CA HIS A 145 5.68 -4.92 0.82
C HIS A 145 6.38 -5.96 -0.07
N LYS A 146 7.29 -6.73 0.51
CA LYS A 146 8.07 -7.77 -0.17
C LYS A 146 7.23 -8.87 -0.83
N ASP A 147 6.02 -9.11 -0.33
CA ASP A 147 5.08 -10.10 -0.87
C ASP A 147 4.17 -9.55 -1.98
N GLY A 148 4.35 -8.31 -2.38
CA GLY A 148 3.58 -7.67 -3.45
C GLY A 148 2.31 -6.96 -2.99
N THR A 149 1.98 -6.98 -1.69
CA THR A 149 0.85 -6.24 -1.14
C THR A 149 1.21 -4.76 -0.92
N PHE A 150 0.18 -3.92 -0.84
CA PHE A 150 0.28 -2.52 -0.48
C PHE A 150 -0.45 -2.26 0.83
N ALA A 151 0.15 -1.48 1.72
CA ALA A 151 -0.53 -0.87 2.85
C ALA A 151 -0.73 0.62 2.59
N ARG A 152 -1.95 1.10 2.74
CA ARG A 152 -2.29 2.52 2.61
C ARG A 152 -2.74 3.06 3.96
N TYR A 153 -2.09 4.15 4.38
CA TYR A 153 -2.34 4.89 5.60
C TYR A 153 -2.91 6.25 5.23
N LYS A 154 -4.09 6.60 5.72
CA LYS A 154 -4.79 7.82 5.35
C LYS A 154 -5.17 8.68 6.55
N LEU A 155 -5.41 9.96 6.30
CA LEU A 155 -5.80 10.99 7.23
C LEU A 155 -4.65 11.58 8.03
N PHE A 156 -3.47 11.66 7.43
CA PHE A 156 -2.39 12.44 8.01
C PHE A 156 -2.73 13.94 8.05
N GLN A 157 -2.12 14.63 8.98
CA GLN A 157 -2.11 16.08 9.02
C GLN A 157 -1.45 16.63 7.75
N ASN A 158 -1.89 17.79 7.28
CA ASN A 158 -1.26 18.46 6.15
C ASN A 158 0.20 18.83 6.49
N GLY A 159 1.16 18.41 5.67
CA GLY A 159 2.60 18.56 5.92
C GLY A 159 3.10 17.69 7.08
N GLY A 160 2.35 16.64 7.47
CA GLY A 160 2.66 15.82 8.63
C GLY A 160 3.30 14.48 8.32
N ILE A 161 3.61 14.15 7.05
CA ILE A 161 4.24 12.89 6.66
C ILE A 161 5.76 13.04 6.71
N PHE A 162 6.46 12.11 7.36
CA PHE A 162 7.90 12.17 7.62
C PHE A 162 8.76 11.47 6.58
N VAL A 163 8.16 10.67 5.70
CA VAL A 163 8.84 9.82 4.72
C VAL A 163 8.51 10.24 3.30
N SER A 164 9.38 9.89 2.36
CA SER A 164 9.25 10.27 0.95
C SER A 164 9.14 9.05 0.04
N PRO A 165 8.52 9.19 -1.16
CA PRO A 165 8.52 8.12 -2.16
C PRO A 165 9.95 7.67 -2.49
N GLY A 166 10.16 6.34 -2.53
CA GLY A 166 11.47 5.72 -2.74
C GLY A 166 12.23 5.39 -1.44
N GLU A 167 11.75 5.82 -0.28
CA GLU A 167 12.33 5.47 1.02
C GLU A 167 11.89 4.07 1.46
N GLU A 168 12.82 3.27 1.97
CA GLU A 168 12.53 2.02 2.65
C GLU A 168 12.23 2.27 4.13
N VAL A 169 11.09 1.77 4.60
CA VAL A 169 10.67 1.86 5.99
C VAL A 169 10.72 0.49 6.66
N ILE A 170 11.08 0.47 7.94
CA ILE A 170 11.09 -0.74 8.76
C ILE A 170 9.83 -0.79 9.64
N PRO A 171 9.40 -1.99 10.10
CA PRO A 171 8.25 -2.10 11.00
C PRO A 171 8.48 -1.30 12.28
N GLY A 172 7.48 -0.53 12.71
CA GLY A 172 7.57 0.34 13.88
C GLY A 172 8.29 1.68 13.65
N GLN A 173 8.69 2.01 12.42
CA GLN A 173 9.24 3.33 12.09
C GLN A 173 8.11 4.39 12.08
N PRO A 174 8.33 5.60 12.66
CA PRO A 174 7.40 6.72 12.53
C PRO A 174 7.19 7.11 11.06
N LEU A 175 5.94 7.26 10.66
CA LEU A 175 5.55 7.62 9.29
C LEU A 175 5.01 9.05 9.18
N GLY A 176 4.39 9.56 10.23
CA GLY A 176 3.81 10.90 10.22
C GLY A 176 2.85 11.14 11.39
N ILE A 177 2.22 12.30 11.39
CA ILE A 177 1.27 12.77 12.39
C ILE A 177 -0.16 12.61 11.85
N ILE A 178 -1.06 12.05 12.65
CA ILE A 178 -2.48 11.92 12.29
C ILE A 178 -3.19 13.28 12.34
N GLY A 179 -4.08 13.46 11.38
CA GLY A 179 -5.05 14.56 11.33
C GLY A 179 -6.48 14.06 11.59
N GLY A 180 -7.43 14.64 10.88
CA GLY A 180 -8.82 14.17 10.85
C GLY A 180 -9.71 14.69 11.96
N GLU A 181 -9.30 15.77 12.67
CA GLU A 181 -10.08 16.43 13.70
C GLU A 181 -11.41 16.96 13.16
N ASN A 182 -11.44 17.32 11.90
CA ASN A 182 -12.61 17.86 11.20
C ASN A 182 -13.63 16.78 10.76
N TYR A 183 -13.35 15.49 11.02
CA TYR A 183 -14.31 14.43 10.79
C TYR A 183 -15.29 14.28 11.96
N LYS A 184 -16.55 13.92 11.66
CA LYS A 184 -17.60 13.66 12.68
C LYS A 184 -17.20 12.65 13.75
N GLN A 185 -16.37 11.69 13.38
CA GLN A 185 -15.89 10.65 14.28
C GLN A 185 -14.58 11.03 15.00
N GLY A 186 -14.09 12.26 14.79
CA GLY A 186 -12.83 12.74 15.33
C GLY A 186 -11.61 12.14 14.61
N SER A 187 -10.43 12.39 15.17
CA SER A 187 -9.18 11.85 14.64
C SER A 187 -9.17 10.33 14.60
N HIS A 188 -8.83 9.77 13.45
CA HIS A 188 -8.70 8.35 13.26
C HIS A 188 -7.80 8.05 12.07
N LEU A 189 -7.09 6.94 12.12
CA LEU A 189 -6.35 6.42 10.97
C LEU A 189 -7.26 5.50 10.16
N ARG A 190 -7.26 5.66 8.84
CA ARG A 190 -7.79 4.67 7.89
C ARG A 190 -6.65 3.88 7.31
N PHE A 191 -6.69 2.58 7.55
CA PHE A 191 -5.64 1.65 7.15
C PHE A 191 -6.22 0.55 6.28
N SER A 192 -5.62 0.30 5.13
CA SER A 192 -6.04 -0.77 4.21
C SER A 192 -4.83 -1.52 3.66
N ILE A 193 -5.00 -2.83 3.48
CA ILE A 193 -4.04 -3.68 2.79
C ILE A 193 -4.73 -4.29 1.59
N TYR A 194 -4.10 -4.19 0.43
CA TYR A 194 -4.67 -4.67 -0.82
C TYR A 194 -3.62 -5.28 -1.74
N CYS A 195 -4.08 -6.11 -2.68
CA CYS A 195 -3.28 -6.62 -3.78
C CYS A 195 -3.45 -5.72 -5.02
N PRO A 196 -2.41 -5.54 -5.84
CA PRO A 196 -2.46 -4.63 -6.99
C PRO A 196 -3.48 -5.00 -8.06
N ASP A 197 -3.85 -6.27 -8.17
CA ASP A 197 -4.89 -6.79 -9.08
C ASP A 197 -6.31 -6.56 -8.55
N GLN A 198 -6.47 -6.26 -7.27
CA GLN A 198 -7.73 -5.97 -6.61
C GLN A 198 -7.61 -4.73 -5.67
N PRO A 199 -7.31 -3.53 -6.23
CA PRO A 199 -6.97 -2.36 -5.40
C PRO A 199 -8.15 -1.86 -4.53
N ASP A 200 -9.37 -2.18 -4.91
CA ASP A 200 -10.58 -1.83 -4.16
C ASP A 200 -10.95 -2.88 -3.10
N TYR A 201 -10.19 -3.97 -3.01
CA TYR A 201 -10.44 -5.07 -2.09
C TYR A 201 -9.35 -5.13 -1.03
N SER A 202 -9.71 -4.71 0.18
CA SER A 202 -8.82 -4.83 1.34
C SER A 202 -9.13 -6.10 2.12
N TYR A 203 -8.10 -6.78 2.57
CA TYR A 203 -8.26 -7.86 3.54
C TYR A 203 -7.82 -7.41 4.94
N VAL A 204 -8.34 -8.07 5.96
CA VAL A 204 -7.92 -7.85 7.35
C VAL A 204 -6.80 -8.84 7.67
N PRO A 205 -5.56 -8.36 7.86
CA PRO A 205 -4.45 -9.21 8.24
C PRO A 205 -4.52 -9.61 9.71
N ASP A 206 -3.67 -10.54 10.11
CA ASP A 206 -3.41 -10.79 11.51
C ASP A 206 -2.52 -9.69 12.09
N PHE A 207 -2.83 -9.29 13.33
CA PHE A 207 -2.07 -8.31 14.09
C PHE A 207 -1.51 -8.94 15.37
N CYS A 208 -0.46 -8.34 15.90
CA CYS A 208 -0.02 -8.58 17.25
C CYS A 208 -1.03 -7.93 18.22
N LEU A 209 -1.99 -8.73 18.71
CA LEU A 209 -3.08 -8.26 19.59
C LEU A 209 -2.60 -8.02 21.03
N SER A 210 -1.62 -8.82 21.47
CA SER A 210 -0.93 -8.68 22.76
C SER A 210 0.52 -9.17 22.64
N GLN A 211 1.23 -9.33 23.73
CA GLN A 211 2.58 -9.92 23.74
C GLN A 211 2.59 -11.39 23.27
N GLU A 212 1.49 -12.11 23.49
CA GLU A 212 1.39 -13.55 23.29
C GLU A 212 0.34 -13.94 22.25
N GLU A 213 -0.53 -12.98 21.88
CA GLU A 213 -1.68 -13.25 21.02
C GLU A 213 -1.52 -12.59 19.66
N VAL A 214 -1.77 -13.37 18.61
CA VAL A 214 -1.81 -12.95 17.21
C VAL A 214 -3.15 -13.33 16.60
N GLY A 215 -3.76 -12.42 15.87
CA GLY A 215 -5.03 -12.70 15.20
C GLY A 215 -5.65 -11.47 14.57
N LYS A 216 -6.86 -11.64 14.05
CA LYS A 216 -7.62 -10.55 13.45
C LYS A 216 -8.31 -9.73 14.52
N PRO A 217 -8.13 -8.40 14.54
CA PRO A 217 -8.77 -7.57 15.53
C PRO A 217 -10.29 -7.60 15.36
N GLU A 218 -11.01 -7.73 16.46
CA GLU A 218 -12.46 -7.65 16.48
C GLU A 218 -12.95 -6.20 16.46
N PRO A 219 -14.04 -5.91 15.74
CA PRO A 219 -14.59 -4.57 15.67
C PRO A 219 -15.04 -4.07 17.04
N ARG A 220 -14.77 -2.81 17.35
CA ARG A 220 -15.12 -2.09 18.58
C ARG A 220 -14.40 -2.56 19.84
N VAL A 221 -13.48 -3.51 19.73
CA VAL A 221 -12.64 -3.93 20.84
C VAL A 221 -11.46 -2.95 20.99
N MET A 222 -11.03 -2.78 22.23
CA MET A 222 -9.86 -1.97 22.58
C MET A 222 -8.63 -2.87 22.67
N TYR A 223 -7.57 -2.48 21.98
CA TYR A 223 -6.29 -3.18 22.00
C TYR A 223 -5.18 -2.24 22.46
N LYS A 224 -4.17 -2.79 23.10
CA LYS A 224 -2.93 -2.08 23.38
C LYS A 224 -1.92 -2.38 22.28
N SER A 225 -1.36 -1.36 21.66
CA SER A 225 -0.34 -1.52 20.63
C SER A 225 0.92 -2.15 21.20
N TRP A 226 1.42 -3.20 20.54
CA TRP A 226 2.64 -3.92 20.87
C TRP A 226 3.54 -4.00 19.66
N HIS A 227 4.84 -3.78 19.86
CA HIS A 227 5.85 -3.90 18.79
C HIS A 227 6.93 -4.92 19.25
N PRO A 228 6.62 -6.23 19.30
CA PRO A 228 7.57 -7.24 19.69
C PRO A 228 8.76 -7.27 18.75
N VAL A 229 9.97 -7.35 19.30
CA VAL A 229 11.22 -7.38 18.52
C VAL A 229 11.18 -8.50 17.46
N ALA A 230 10.64 -9.67 17.80
CA ALA A 230 10.54 -10.80 16.87
C ALA A 230 9.73 -10.48 15.59
N ILE A 231 8.67 -9.65 15.70
CA ILE A 231 7.87 -9.21 14.54
C ILE A 231 8.59 -8.07 13.83
N VAL A 232 9.13 -7.09 14.56
CA VAL A 232 9.87 -5.96 13.97
C VAL A 232 11.01 -6.45 13.08
N VAL A 233 11.79 -7.42 13.53
CA VAL A 233 12.98 -7.91 12.81
C VAL A 233 12.69 -9.00 11.78
N ARG A 234 11.44 -9.46 11.65
CA ARG A 234 11.08 -10.64 10.84
C ARG A 234 11.52 -10.54 9.39
N GLU A 235 11.31 -9.38 8.76
CA GLU A 235 11.68 -9.14 7.35
C GLU A 235 12.94 -8.28 7.19
N MET A 236 13.56 -7.83 8.29
CA MET A 236 14.75 -7.00 8.24
C MET A 236 15.94 -7.79 7.70
N SER A 237 16.69 -7.16 6.80
CA SER A 237 17.98 -7.65 6.33
C SER A 237 19.02 -7.65 7.46
N LYS A 238 20.13 -8.37 7.25
CA LYS A 238 21.25 -8.36 8.23
C LYS A 238 21.83 -6.95 8.46
N LYS A 239 21.73 -6.05 7.47
CA LYS A 239 22.22 -4.67 7.58
C LYS A 239 21.26 -3.82 8.42
N GLU A 240 19.95 -3.99 8.24
CA GLU A 240 18.92 -3.28 9.00
C GLU A 240 18.91 -3.69 10.48
N LYS A 241 19.18 -4.97 10.78
CA LYS A 241 19.27 -5.48 12.16
C LYS A 241 20.47 -4.94 12.97
N LYS A 242 21.43 -4.30 12.30
CA LYS A 242 22.63 -3.73 12.93
C LYS A 242 22.54 -2.23 13.20
N LYS A 243 21.49 -1.58 12.71
CA LYS A 243 21.16 -0.18 13.02
C LYS A 243 20.26 -0.08 14.24
#